data_cc1216cdf9c446ab60517d9c01654dde
#
_entry.id   cc1216cdf9c446ab60517d9c01654dde
#
_cell.length_a   1.000
_cell.length_b   1.000
_cell.length_c   1.000
_cell.angle_alpha   90.00
_cell.angle_beta   90.00
_cell.angle_gamma   90.00
#
_symmetry.space_group_name_H-M   'P 1'
#
loop_
_entity.id
_entity.type
_entity.pdbx_description
1 polymer ?
#
loop_
_entity_poly.entity_id
_entity_poly.type
_entity_poly.pdbx_seq_one_letter_code
_entity_poly.pdbx_strand_id
1 'polypeptide(L)'
;MELVGISEIATLAATSRSAVSNWIARDPSFPKPLADLACGQIWDKVDIEDWLKKNSYLTEDDMNSIENLEIGHVYTHDFICKTFGGDAKGGTYLPQKQLTIVCGCFTTIKNPEAPECVLVGSGPKILGKAERLANQGGSIPVFLKTGINQWVYKGRYEFVSLSRNTADFEARAVVADRNDVVAALFFRKVIEKK
;
A
#
# COMPACT_ATOMS: atom_id res chain seq x y z
N MET A 1 2.17 11.19 32.60
CA MET A 1 3.04 11.74 31.55
C MET A 1 4.00 10.63 31.14
N GLU A 2 3.91 10.18 29.91
CA GLU A 2 4.80 9.19 29.29
C GLU A 2 5.64 9.91 28.23
N LEU A 3 6.96 9.76 28.31
CA LEU A 3 7.89 10.46 27.43
C LEU A 3 8.31 9.59 26.27
N VAL A 4 8.40 10.18 25.07
CA VAL A 4 8.80 9.51 23.83
C VAL A 4 9.90 10.29 23.12
N GLY A 5 10.86 9.56 22.57
CA GLY A 5 11.85 10.12 21.66
C GLY A 5 11.56 9.76 20.19
N ILE A 6 12.43 10.15 19.27
CA ILE A 6 12.27 9.92 17.82
C ILE A 6 12.03 8.43 17.49
N SER A 7 12.66 7.51 18.22
CA SER A 7 12.52 6.07 17.96
C SER A 7 11.13 5.56 18.34
N GLU A 8 10.62 5.99 19.48
CA GLU A 8 9.30 5.65 19.99
C GLU A 8 8.21 6.28 19.11
N ILE A 9 8.38 7.55 18.70
CA ILE A 9 7.49 8.23 17.75
C ILE A 9 7.45 7.49 16.41
N ALA A 10 8.61 7.06 15.89
CA ALA A 10 8.69 6.28 14.67
C ALA A 10 7.94 4.94 14.80
N THR A 11 8.00 4.31 15.97
CA THR A 11 7.25 3.08 16.28
C THR A 11 5.75 3.36 16.36
N LEU A 12 5.32 4.40 17.09
CA LEU A 12 3.91 4.81 17.22
C LEU A 12 3.28 5.11 15.85
N ALA A 13 3.99 5.87 15.02
CA ALA A 13 3.52 6.23 13.68
C ALA A 13 3.81 5.14 12.63
N ALA A 14 4.35 3.99 13.02
CA ALA A 14 4.83 2.88 12.18
C ALA A 14 5.62 3.38 10.94
N THR A 15 6.54 4.30 11.16
CA THR A 15 7.35 4.95 10.12
C THR A 15 8.85 4.84 10.43
N SER A 16 9.70 5.49 9.62
CA SER A 16 11.13 5.52 9.87
C SER A 16 11.52 6.71 10.75
N ARG A 17 12.63 6.58 11.49
CA ARG A 17 13.22 7.70 12.25
C ARG A 17 13.53 8.91 11.37
N SER A 18 13.93 8.67 10.11
CA SER A 18 14.18 9.73 9.12
C SER A 18 12.90 10.48 8.75
N ALA A 19 11.76 9.81 8.68
CA ALA A 19 10.47 10.46 8.44
C ALA A 19 10.10 11.37 9.62
N VAL A 20 10.25 10.89 10.86
CA VAL A 20 10.02 11.70 12.07
C VAL A 20 10.94 12.93 12.09
N SER A 21 12.22 12.76 11.80
CA SER A 21 13.17 13.89 11.70
C SER A 21 12.77 14.91 10.64
N ASN A 22 12.20 14.46 9.51
CA ASN A 22 11.65 15.35 8.49
C ASN A 22 10.41 16.11 8.98
N TRP A 23 9.53 15.49 9.76
CA TRP A 23 8.39 16.18 10.36
C TRP A 23 8.85 17.28 11.32
N ILE A 24 9.76 16.95 12.23
CA ILE A 24 10.37 17.91 13.17
C ILE A 24 10.95 19.12 12.43
N ALA A 25 11.67 18.87 11.32
CA ALA A 25 12.37 19.92 10.59
C ALA A 25 11.48 20.76 9.66
N ARG A 26 10.36 20.22 9.15
CA ARG A 26 9.60 20.82 8.06
C ARG A 26 8.15 21.12 8.36
N ASP A 27 7.58 20.53 9.42
CA ASP A 27 6.20 20.77 9.79
C ASP A 27 6.10 21.69 11.01
N PRO A 28 5.69 22.95 10.82
CA PRO A 28 5.54 23.89 11.92
C PRO A 28 4.48 23.49 12.97
N SER A 29 3.57 22.59 12.61
CA SER A 29 2.53 22.09 13.52
C SER A 29 3.01 20.93 14.40
N PHE A 30 4.23 20.38 14.12
CA PHE A 30 4.79 19.30 14.95
C PHE A 30 5.00 19.77 16.39
N PRO A 31 4.62 18.97 17.40
CA PRO A 31 4.78 19.35 18.80
C PRO A 31 6.20 19.77 19.16
N LYS A 32 6.32 20.79 20.02
CA LYS A 32 7.64 21.22 20.52
C LYS A 32 8.15 20.19 21.53
N PRO A 33 9.45 19.88 21.53
CA PRO A 33 10.02 18.98 22.52
C PRO A 33 9.91 19.59 23.93
N LEU A 34 9.63 18.74 24.90
CA LEU A 34 9.65 19.11 26.32
C LEU A 34 11.06 19.41 26.82
N ALA A 35 12.04 18.67 26.32
CA ALA A 35 13.45 18.85 26.63
C ALA A 35 14.33 18.35 25.49
N ASP A 36 15.53 18.91 25.43
CA ASP A 36 16.62 18.45 24.57
C ASP A 36 17.74 17.89 25.46
N LEU A 37 17.87 16.59 25.47
CA LEU A 37 18.82 15.85 26.31
C LEU A 37 20.03 15.39 25.48
N ALA A 38 21.09 14.97 26.15
CA ALA A 38 22.27 14.42 25.48
C ALA A 38 21.95 13.20 24.60
N CYS A 39 20.88 12.46 24.91
CA CYS A 39 20.36 11.34 24.10
C CYS A 39 19.38 11.75 23.00
N GLY A 40 19.01 13.03 22.89
CA GLY A 40 18.10 13.61 21.92
C GLY A 40 16.86 14.27 22.53
N GLN A 41 16.02 14.78 21.65
CA GLN A 41 14.78 15.45 22.03
C GLN A 41 13.72 14.47 22.53
N ILE A 42 12.92 14.92 23.48
CA ILE A 42 11.81 14.14 24.06
C ILE A 42 10.51 14.95 24.08
N TRP A 43 9.39 14.26 23.92
CA TRP A 43 8.04 14.81 23.86
C TRP A 43 7.11 14.11 24.83
N ASP A 44 6.00 14.75 25.17
CA ASP A 44 4.88 14.05 25.78
C ASP A 44 4.21 13.15 24.73
N LYS A 45 4.00 11.89 25.07
CA LYS A 45 3.37 10.90 24.18
C LYS A 45 1.97 11.36 23.75
N VAL A 46 1.19 11.98 24.64
CA VAL A 46 -0.16 12.47 24.36
C VAL A 46 -0.14 13.52 23.26
N ASP A 47 0.77 14.50 23.35
CA ASP A 47 0.89 15.56 22.34
C ASP A 47 1.26 14.99 20.96
N ILE A 48 2.13 13.98 20.96
CA ILE A 48 2.50 13.27 19.73
C ILE A 48 1.32 12.48 19.16
N GLU A 49 0.60 11.71 19.99
CA GLU A 49 -0.57 10.94 19.55
C GLU A 49 -1.66 11.86 18.98
N ASP A 50 -1.93 12.99 19.63
CA ASP A 50 -2.91 13.97 19.17
C ASP A 50 -2.48 14.61 17.83
N TRP A 51 -1.20 14.95 17.70
CA TRP A 51 -0.68 15.45 16.43
C TRP A 51 -0.76 14.39 15.33
N LEU A 52 -0.39 13.13 15.62
CA LEU A 52 -0.48 12.02 14.68
C LEU A 52 -1.92 11.76 14.23
N LYS A 53 -2.89 11.81 15.15
CA LYS A 53 -4.34 11.71 14.85
C LYS A 53 -4.79 12.86 13.96
N LYS A 54 -4.47 14.11 14.34
CA LYS A 54 -4.85 15.32 13.60
C LYS A 54 -4.32 15.33 12.15
N ASN A 55 -3.14 14.74 11.92
CA ASN A 55 -2.50 14.68 10.62
C ASN A 55 -2.74 13.35 9.89
N SER A 56 -3.70 12.53 10.35
CA SER A 56 -4.05 11.23 9.77
C SER A 56 -2.90 10.22 9.71
N TYR A 57 -1.90 10.37 10.59
CA TYR A 57 -0.83 9.38 10.77
C TYR A 57 -1.20 8.28 11.77
N LEU A 58 -2.18 8.54 12.64
CA LEU A 58 -2.84 7.57 13.52
C LEU A 58 -4.33 7.87 13.49
N THR A 59 -5.14 6.93 13.03
CA THR A 59 -6.59 6.90 13.30
C THR A 59 -6.86 5.69 14.20
N GLU A 60 -7.82 5.81 15.13
CA GLU A 60 -8.29 4.66 15.94
C GLU A 60 -8.85 3.55 15.04
N ASP A 61 -9.17 3.88 13.77
CA ASP A 61 -9.63 2.98 12.72
C ASP A 61 -8.50 2.17 12.06
N ASP A 62 -7.23 2.51 12.26
CA ASP A 62 -6.10 1.76 11.68
C ASP A 62 -6.00 0.33 12.23
N MET A 63 -6.63 0.04 13.35
CA MET A 63 -6.66 -1.30 13.97
C MET A 63 -7.84 -2.16 13.53
N ASN A 64 -8.92 -1.57 12.98
CA ASN A 64 -10.12 -2.29 12.49
C ASN A 64 -10.28 -2.26 10.96
N SER A 65 -9.25 -1.91 10.22
CA SER A 65 -9.39 -1.23 8.93
C SER A 65 -9.56 -2.09 7.68
N ILE A 66 -9.43 -3.41 7.75
CA ILE A 66 -9.68 -4.26 6.55
C ILE A 66 -11.19 -4.34 6.25
N GLU A 67 -12.03 -4.28 7.29
CA GLU A 67 -13.49 -4.34 7.17
C GLU A 67 -14.12 -2.98 6.83
N ASN A 68 -13.37 -1.87 7.04
CA ASN A 68 -13.87 -0.50 6.90
C ASN A 68 -13.30 0.25 5.68
N LEU A 69 -12.74 -0.46 4.69
CA LEU A 69 -12.25 0.19 3.48
C LEU A 69 -13.42 0.72 2.63
N GLU A 70 -13.42 2.01 2.34
CA GLU A 70 -14.43 2.66 1.51
C GLU A 70 -14.02 2.67 0.03
N ILE A 71 -14.86 2.09 -0.84
CA ILE A 71 -14.62 2.10 -2.28
C ILE A 71 -14.63 3.54 -2.79
N GLY A 72 -13.57 3.93 -3.50
CA GLY A 72 -13.38 5.28 -4.01
C GLY A 72 -12.55 6.18 -3.08
N HIS A 73 -12.34 5.81 -1.83
CA HIS A 73 -11.49 6.57 -0.91
C HIS A 73 -10.01 6.44 -1.27
N VAL A 74 -9.23 7.49 -0.99
CA VAL A 74 -7.79 7.57 -1.27
C VAL A 74 -7.00 7.19 -0.02
N TYR A 75 -6.13 6.19 -0.14
CA TYR A 75 -5.24 5.73 0.91
C TYR A 75 -3.78 6.00 0.55
N THR A 76 -2.91 6.11 1.55
CA THR A 76 -1.47 6.17 1.34
C THR A 76 -0.89 4.76 1.17
N HIS A 77 0.27 4.65 0.53
CA HIS A 77 0.95 3.36 0.40
C HIS A 77 1.37 2.79 1.77
N ASP A 78 1.78 3.66 2.69
CA ASP A 78 2.14 3.27 4.05
C ASP A 78 0.93 2.70 4.81
N PHE A 79 -0.27 3.29 4.64
CA PHE A 79 -1.50 2.74 5.19
C PHE A 79 -1.76 1.32 4.65
N ILE A 80 -1.69 1.12 3.32
CA ILE A 80 -1.88 -0.19 2.69
C ILE A 80 -0.90 -1.22 3.27
N CYS A 81 0.36 -0.83 3.43
CA CYS A 81 1.40 -1.70 3.98
C CYS A 81 1.16 -2.10 5.42
N LYS A 82 0.71 -1.16 6.24
CA LYS A 82 0.38 -1.40 7.65
C LYS A 82 -0.83 -2.32 7.77
N THR A 83 -1.91 -1.97 7.07
CA THR A 83 -3.19 -2.68 7.14
C THR A 83 -3.08 -4.12 6.68
N PHE A 84 -2.39 -4.38 5.57
CA PHE A 84 -2.27 -5.72 5.00
C PHE A 84 -0.97 -6.44 5.38
N GLY A 85 0.01 -5.71 5.90
CA GLY A 85 1.26 -6.30 6.40
C GLY A 85 2.10 -6.97 5.30
N GLY A 86 2.17 -6.40 4.11
CA GLY A 86 2.92 -6.96 3.00
C GLY A 86 4.36 -6.43 2.87
N ASP A 87 5.13 -7.01 1.96
CA ASP A 87 6.47 -6.57 1.55
C ASP A 87 6.41 -5.32 0.68
N ALA A 88 5.67 -4.34 1.13
CA ALA A 88 5.32 -3.15 0.37
C ALA A 88 6.49 -2.18 0.15
N LYS A 89 7.67 -2.45 0.72
CA LYS A 89 8.87 -1.68 0.47
C LYS A 89 9.25 -1.75 -1.01
N GLY A 90 9.19 -0.62 -1.71
CA GLY A 90 9.65 -0.51 -3.09
C GLY A 90 8.59 -0.65 -4.18
N GLY A 91 7.30 -0.45 -3.87
CA GLY A 91 6.25 -0.32 -4.89
C GLY A 91 5.89 -1.63 -5.59
N THR A 92 5.84 -2.71 -4.84
CA THR A 92 5.43 -4.02 -5.37
C THR A 92 3.95 -4.01 -5.79
N TYR A 93 3.66 -4.57 -6.97
CA TYR A 93 2.31 -4.59 -7.52
C TYR A 93 1.38 -5.62 -6.83
N LEU A 94 1.96 -6.67 -6.23
CA LEU A 94 1.28 -7.69 -5.43
C LEU A 94 2.01 -7.84 -4.09
N PRO A 95 1.69 -7.00 -3.08
CA PRO A 95 2.20 -7.17 -1.73
C PRO A 95 1.89 -8.54 -1.16
N GLN A 96 2.87 -9.15 -0.49
CA GLN A 96 2.75 -10.48 0.09
C GLN A 96 3.22 -10.51 1.53
N LYS A 97 2.59 -11.37 2.35
CA LYS A 97 2.98 -11.71 3.71
C LYS A 97 3.07 -13.22 3.82
N GLN A 98 4.20 -13.75 4.27
CA GLN A 98 4.41 -15.22 4.38
C GLN A 98 4.02 -16.00 3.11
N LEU A 99 4.46 -15.51 1.93
CA LEU A 99 4.15 -16.06 0.61
C LEU A 99 2.67 -15.96 0.17
N THR A 100 1.80 -15.33 0.93
CA THR A 100 0.39 -15.08 0.57
C THR A 100 0.26 -13.68 0.00
N ILE A 101 -0.37 -13.50 -1.14
CA ILE A 101 -0.69 -12.19 -1.71
C ILE A 101 -1.84 -11.59 -0.91
N VAL A 102 -1.63 -10.39 -0.35
CA VAL A 102 -2.58 -9.76 0.56
C VAL A 102 -3.39 -8.64 -0.07
N CYS A 103 -2.88 -8.01 -1.13
CA CYS A 103 -3.62 -7.00 -1.91
C CYS A 103 -3.00 -6.82 -3.30
N GLY A 104 -3.67 -6.07 -4.18
CA GLY A 104 -3.17 -5.61 -5.47
C GLY A 104 -2.96 -4.09 -5.46
N CYS A 105 -1.78 -3.62 -5.86
CA CYS A 105 -1.42 -2.21 -5.98
C CYS A 105 -1.00 -1.92 -7.42
N PHE A 106 -1.93 -1.45 -8.26
CA PHE A 106 -1.71 -1.32 -9.69
C PHE A 106 -1.64 0.15 -10.14
N THR A 107 -0.90 0.40 -11.21
CA THR A 107 -0.88 1.70 -11.88
C THR A 107 -1.53 1.58 -13.25
N THR A 108 -2.41 2.49 -13.62
CA THR A 108 -3.09 2.49 -14.92
C THR A 108 -2.14 2.80 -16.07
N ILE A 109 -1.03 3.49 -15.80
CA ILE A 109 0.02 3.75 -16.81
C ILE A 109 0.61 2.44 -17.34
N LYS A 110 0.90 1.48 -16.43
CA LYS A 110 1.47 0.18 -16.82
C LYS A 110 0.41 -0.90 -17.07
N ASN A 111 -0.82 -0.64 -16.69
CA ASN A 111 -1.95 -1.56 -16.77
C ASN A 111 -3.21 -0.76 -17.12
N PRO A 112 -3.42 -0.42 -18.40
CA PRO A 112 -4.52 0.46 -18.83
C PRO A 112 -5.90 -0.06 -18.45
N GLU A 113 -6.07 -1.38 -18.37
CA GLU A 113 -7.33 -2.04 -18.03
C GLU A 113 -7.36 -2.55 -16.57
N ALA A 114 -6.46 -2.06 -15.70
CA ALA A 114 -6.56 -2.41 -14.28
C ALA A 114 -7.80 -1.79 -13.63
N PRO A 115 -8.46 -2.51 -12.74
CA PRO A 115 -8.07 -3.77 -12.09
C PRO A 115 -8.40 -5.06 -12.85
N GLU A 116 -9.22 -5.02 -13.90
CA GLU A 116 -9.77 -6.21 -14.56
C GLU A 116 -8.69 -7.02 -15.31
N CYS A 117 -7.70 -6.33 -15.89
CA CYS A 117 -6.53 -6.96 -16.50
C CYS A 117 -5.23 -6.29 -16.06
N VAL A 118 -4.30 -7.09 -15.55
CA VAL A 118 -2.99 -6.63 -15.05
C VAL A 118 -1.87 -7.35 -15.80
N LEU A 119 -1.05 -6.57 -16.50
CA LEU A 119 0.07 -7.06 -17.30
C LEU A 119 1.26 -7.46 -16.41
N VAL A 120 1.75 -8.67 -16.58
CA VAL A 120 2.83 -9.27 -15.81
C VAL A 120 4.13 -9.19 -16.60
N GLY A 121 5.14 -8.51 -16.05
CA GLY A 121 6.47 -8.44 -16.66
C GLY A 121 7.32 -9.69 -16.45
N SER A 122 8.37 -9.83 -17.25
CA SER A 122 9.27 -10.99 -17.30
C SER A 122 10.20 -11.17 -16.09
N GLY A 123 10.24 -10.19 -15.18
CA GLY A 123 11.08 -10.28 -13.97
C GLY A 123 10.69 -11.46 -13.07
N PRO A 124 11.66 -12.29 -12.60
CA PRO A 124 11.35 -13.51 -11.84
C PRO A 124 10.56 -13.24 -10.55
N LYS A 125 10.80 -12.12 -9.86
CA LYS A 125 10.02 -11.71 -8.70
C LYS A 125 8.60 -11.27 -9.05
N ILE A 126 8.43 -10.67 -10.25
CA ILE A 126 7.13 -10.20 -10.73
C ILE A 126 6.29 -11.41 -11.15
N LEU A 127 6.82 -12.26 -12.02
CA LEU A 127 6.13 -13.47 -12.46
C LEU A 127 5.83 -14.42 -11.31
N GLY A 128 6.79 -14.63 -10.40
CA GLY A 128 6.59 -15.49 -9.23
C GLY A 128 5.47 -15.03 -8.29
N LYS A 129 5.20 -13.72 -8.19
CA LYS A 129 4.04 -13.21 -7.43
C LYS A 129 2.71 -13.45 -8.16
N ALA A 130 2.69 -13.33 -9.49
CA ALA A 130 1.52 -13.68 -10.29
C ALA A 130 1.17 -15.16 -10.16
N GLU A 131 2.15 -16.04 -10.21
CA GLU A 131 1.98 -17.48 -10.04
C GLU A 131 1.49 -17.86 -8.63
N ARG A 132 2.00 -17.16 -7.60
CA ARG A 132 1.50 -17.34 -6.22
C ARG A 132 0.04 -16.97 -6.10
N LEU A 133 -0.37 -15.83 -6.67
CA LEU A 133 -1.77 -15.44 -6.67
C LEU A 133 -2.64 -16.45 -7.42
N ALA A 134 -2.15 -16.97 -8.56
CA ALA A 134 -2.85 -18.00 -9.32
C ALA A 134 -3.03 -19.30 -8.52
N ASN A 135 -2.02 -19.70 -7.76
CA ASN A 135 -2.08 -20.89 -6.90
C ASN A 135 -2.94 -20.64 -5.63
N GLN A 136 -2.92 -19.42 -5.11
CA GLN A 136 -3.71 -19.01 -3.95
C GLN A 136 -5.19 -18.93 -4.28
N GLY A 137 -5.55 -18.38 -5.44
CA GLY A 137 -6.93 -18.10 -5.82
C GLY A 137 -7.60 -17.05 -4.94
N GLY A 138 -8.92 -17.04 -4.97
CA GLY A 138 -9.74 -16.18 -4.11
C GLY A 138 -9.77 -14.71 -4.50
N SER A 139 -10.20 -13.87 -3.58
CA SER A 139 -10.32 -12.43 -3.80
C SER A 139 -9.34 -11.63 -2.96
N ILE A 140 -8.81 -10.56 -3.54
CA ILE A 140 -7.91 -9.61 -2.87
C ILE A 140 -8.47 -8.18 -2.96
N PRO A 141 -8.21 -7.32 -1.97
CA PRO A 141 -8.46 -5.89 -2.08
C PRO A 141 -7.52 -5.28 -3.12
N VAL A 142 -8.04 -4.35 -3.93
CA VAL A 142 -7.29 -3.72 -5.02
C VAL A 142 -7.27 -2.21 -4.91
N PHE A 143 -6.09 -1.65 -5.10
CA PHE A 143 -5.81 -0.23 -5.08
C PHE A 143 -5.21 0.23 -6.41
N LEU A 144 -5.72 1.34 -6.96
CA LEU A 144 -5.16 1.98 -8.14
C LEU A 144 -4.44 3.26 -7.78
N LYS A 145 -3.22 3.40 -8.27
CA LYS A 145 -2.43 4.61 -8.09
C LYS A 145 -2.98 5.75 -8.94
N THR A 146 -3.32 6.86 -8.31
CA THR A 146 -3.84 8.08 -8.96
C THR A 146 -2.89 9.28 -8.84
N GLY A 147 -1.90 9.22 -7.94
CA GLY A 147 -0.94 10.29 -7.72
C GLY A 147 0.26 9.83 -6.89
N ILE A 148 1.11 10.78 -6.49
CA ILE A 148 2.24 10.50 -5.59
C ILE A 148 1.67 10.10 -4.23
N ASN A 149 1.94 8.86 -3.80
CA ASN A 149 1.44 8.26 -2.56
C ASN A 149 -0.09 8.28 -2.41
N GLN A 150 -0.83 8.30 -3.53
CA GLN A 150 -2.29 8.29 -3.57
C GLN A 150 -2.79 7.03 -4.27
N TRP A 151 -3.57 6.23 -3.52
CA TRP A 151 -4.07 4.93 -3.95
C TRP A 151 -5.57 4.83 -3.68
N VAL A 152 -6.37 4.81 -4.74
CA VAL A 152 -7.83 4.68 -4.63
C VAL A 152 -8.20 3.23 -4.44
N TYR A 153 -8.93 2.92 -3.38
CA TYR A 153 -9.49 1.59 -3.17
C TYR A 153 -10.63 1.31 -4.15
N LYS A 154 -10.55 0.23 -4.89
CA LYS A 154 -11.50 -0.17 -5.93
C LYS A 154 -12.49 -1.25 -5.47
N GLY A 155 -12.30 -1.79 -4.27
CA GLY A 155 -13.04 -2.93 -3.74
C GLY A 155 -12.24 -4.24 -3.81
N ARG A 156 -12.91 -5.34 -3.55
CA ARG A 156 -12.34 -6.69 -3.69
C ARG A 156 -12.51 -7.20 -5.10
N TYR A 157 -11.47 -7.86 -5.59
CA TYR A 157 -11.45 -8.48 -6.91
C TYR A 157 -11.05 -9.94 -6.78
N GLU A 158 -11.86 -10.82 -7.36
CA GLU A 158 -11.61 -12.25 -7.43
C GLU A 158 -10.63 -12.54 -8.57
N PHE A 159 -9.61 -13.33 -8.30
CA PHE A 159 -8.72 -13.85 -9.32
C PHE A 159 -9.49 -14.81 -10.23
N VAL A 160 -9.40 -14.60 -11.54
CA VAL A 160 -10.06 -15.43 -12.56
C VAL A 160 -9.06 -16.35 -13.23
N SER A 161 -7.99 -15.78 -13.80
CA SER A 161 -6.97 -16.57 -14.51
C SER A 161 -5.64 -15.84 -14.65
N LEU A 162 -4.59 -16.62 -14.84
CA LEU A 162 -3.27 -16.18 -15.33
C LEU A 162 -3.07 -16.72 -16.74
N SER A 163 -3.08 -15.86 -17.75
CA SER A 163 -2.83 -16.25 -19.13
C SER A 163 -1.41 -15.96 -19.55
N ARG A 164 -0.79 -16.91 -20.22
CA ARG A 164 0.50 -16.77 -20.92
C ARG A 164 0.33 -16.77 -22.45
N ASN A 165 -0.91 -16.79 -22.91
CA ASN A 165 -1.21 -16.67 -24.33
C ASN A 165 -1.01 -15.21 -24.77
N THR A 166 -0.10 -14.99 -25.72
CA THR A 166 0.23 -13.64 -26.23
C THR A 166 -0.99 -12.88 -26.74
N ALA A 167 -1.94 -13.56 -27.37
CA ALA A 167 -3.17 -12.94 -27.88
C ALA A 167 -3.99 -12.25 -26.77
N ASP A 168 -3.88 -12.70 -25.50
CA ASP A 168 -4.63 -12.15 -24.39
C ASP A 168 -4.05 -10.84 -23.83
N PHE A 169 -2.80 -10.49 -24.15
CA PHE A 169 -2.15 -9.31 -23.57
C PHE A 169 -1.37 -8.44 -24.57
N GLU A 170 -1.07 -8.89 -25.78
CA GLU A 170 -0.22 -8.16 -26.73
C GLU A 170 -0.74 -6.77 -27.05
N ALA A 171 -2.00 -6.65 -27.45
CA ALA A 171 -2.61 -5.35 -27.75
C ALA A 171 -2.57 -4.39 -26.55
N ARG A 172 -2.77 -4.91 -25.32
CA ARG A 172 -2.71 -4.16 -24.08
C ARG A 172 -1.28 -3.73 -23.72
N ALA A 173 -0.30 -4.60 -24.02
CA ALA A 173 1.11 -4.30 -23.82
C ALA A 173 1.57 -3.16 -24.74
N VAL A 174 1.10 -3.14 -26.00
CA VAL A 174 1.35 -2.04 -26.94
C VAL A 174 0.76 -0.73 -26.44
N VAL A 175 -0.50 -0.73 -25.97
CA VAL A 175 -1.15 0.46 -25.40
C VAL A 175 -0.40 0.97 -24.15
N ALA A 176 0.16 0.08 -23.35
CA ALA A 176 0.94 0.40 -22.17
C ALA A 176 2.41 0.76 -22.45
N ASP A 177 2.83 0.76 -23.71
CA ASP A 177 4.24 0.92 -24.15
C ASP A 177 5.19 -0.02 -23.38
N ARG A 178 4.84 -1.32 -23.34
CA ARG A 178 5.58 -2.35 -22.59
C ARG A 178 6.00 -3.49 -23.48
N ASN A 179 7.30 -3.77 -23.50
CA ASN A 179 7.91 -4.88 -24.21
C ASN A 179 8.37 -6.04 -23.28
N ASP A 180 8.15 -5.88 -21.97
CA ASP A 180 8.55 -6.84 -20.94
C ASP A 180 7.42 -7.81 -20.54
N VAL A 181 6.24 -7.70 -21.14
CA VAL A 181 5.05 -8.46 -20.73
C VAL A 181 5.14 -9.91 -21.21
N VAL A 182 4.92 -10.84 -20.28
CA VAL A 182 4.98 -12.30 -20.54
C VAL A 182 3.72 -13.04 -20.11
N ALA A 183 2.79 -12.34 -19.42
CA ALA A 183 1.52 -12.90 -18.99
C ALA A 183 0.53 -11.78 -18.63
N ALA A 184 -0.73 -12.13 -18.42
CA ALA A 184 -1.74 -11.26 -17.87
C ALA A 184 -2.53 -11.96 -16.76
N LEU A 185 -2.83 -11.21 -15.69
CA LEU A 185 -3.75 -11.60 -14.64
C LEU A 185 -5.12 -11.01 -14.96
N PHE A 186 -6.15 -11.83 -14.90
CA PHE A 186 -7.53 -11.41 -15.04
C PHE A 186 -8.26 -11.49 -13.72
N PHE A 187 -9.06 -10.47 -13.46
CA PHE A 187 -9.83 -10.33 -12.24
C PHE A 187 -11.27 -9.97 -12.54
N ARG A 188 -12.15 -10.28 -11.61
CA ARG A 188 -13.56 -9.89 -11.62
C ARG A 188 -13.90 -9.20 -10.31
N LYS A 189 -14.59 -8.08 -10.40
CA LYS A 189 -15.06 -7.36 -9.20
C LYS A 189 -16.02 -8.23 -8.39
N VAL A 190 -15.77 -8.33 -7.10
CA VAL A 190 -16.70 -8.99 -6.16
C VAL A 190 -17.82 -7.99 -5.85
N ILE A 191 -19.06 -8.42 -6.07
CA ILE A 191 -20.24 -7.64 -5.68
C ILE A 191 -20.55 -8.05 -4.24
N GLU A 192 -20.23 -7.18 -3.29
CA GLU A 192 -20.64 -7.37 -1.90
C GLU A 192 -22.16 -7.22 -1.84
N LYS A 193 -22.84 -8.29 -1.48
CA LYS A 193 -24.26 -8.20 -1.14
C LYS A 193 -24.36 -7.42 0.17
N LYS A 194 -24.98 -6.24 0.10
CA LYS A 194 -25.38 -5.48 1.29
C LYS A 194 -26.35 -6.27 2.15
#